data_14a63f5a448e48f5d942939aca513370
#
_entry.id   14a63f5a448e48f5d942939aca513370
#
_cell.length_a   1.000
_cell.length_b   1.000
_cell.length_c   1.000
_cell.angle_alpha   90.00
_cell.angle_beta   90.00
_cell.angle_gamma   90.00
#
_symmetry.space_group_name_H-M   'P 1'
#
loop_
_entity.id
_entity.type
_entity.pdbx_description
1 polymer ?
#
loop_
_entity_poly.entity_id
_entity_poly.type
_entity_poly.pdbx_seq_one_letter_code
_entity_poly.pdbx_strand_id
1 'polypeptide(L)'
;IMPSLVGSEMCIRDRGYAMLKGLLSVYTPSDIIFTCPDLEKCKRISQETGVRYAESNAECANNAQYVVLAVKPQVYNVVLKNINNVIREDSVVISIAPGISIDNIKSQLGINARVVRAMPNTPALVGEGMTGVAYDKENFSFEEREVIDSFFNSFGKVVYVSENQMNAIVCASGSSPAYVYMFIEALAAVSYTHLTLPTILLV
;
A
#
# COMPACT_ATOMS: atom_id res chain seq x y z
N ILE A 1 -1.21 -16.80 9.54
CA ILE A 1 -0.79 -15.41 9.30
C ILE A 1 -1.83 -14.81 8.37
N MET A 2 -2.59 -13.83 8.84
CA MET A 2 -3.62 -13.20 8.03
C MET A 2 -3.30 -11.71 7.90
N PRO A 3 -2.78 -11.23 6.76
CA PRO A 3 -2.75 -9.82 6.44
C PRO A 3 -4.17 -9.31 6.18
N SER A 4 -4.54 -8.19 6.78
CA SER A 4 -5.79 -7.50 6.46
C SER A 4 -5.50 -6.15 5.81
N LEU A 5 -6.29 -5.83 4.79
CA LEU A 5 -6.22 -4.56 4.09
C LEU A 5 -7.41 -3.69 4.50
N VAL A 6 -7.14 -2.66 5.31
CA VAL A 6 -8.12 -1.62 5.62
C VAL A 6 -7.98 -0.50 4.60
N GLY A 7 -9.00 -0.29 3.76
CA GLY A 7 -8.93 0.65 2.64
C GLY A 7 -10.03 1.71 2.63
N SER A 8 -9.79 2.84 1.95
CA SER A 8 -10.77 3.86 1.59
C SER A 8 -11.06 3.85 0.09
N GLU A 9 -12.21 4.40 -0.34
CA GLU A 9 -12.73 4.35 -1.73
C GLU A 9 -11.73 4.61 -2.85
N MET A 10 -10.71 5.42 -2.61
CA MET A 10 -9.74 5.80 -3.64
C MET A 10 -8.40 5.07 -3.52
N CYS A 11 -8.06 4.49 -2.37
CA CYS A 11 -6.78 3.81 -2.17
C CYS A 11 -6.78 2.34 -2.59
N ILE A 12 -7.91 1.62 -2.47
CA ILE A 12 -8.04 0.25 -3.00
C ILE A 12 -8.02 0.25 -4.54
N ARG A 13 -8.38 1.36 -5.21
CA ARG A 13 -8.37 1.41 -6.67
C ARG A 13 -6.95 1.28 -7.25
N ASP A 14 -5.96 1.85 -6.59
CA ASP A 14 -4.60 1.92 -7.15
C ASP A 14 -3.55 1.19 -6.29
N ARG A 15 -3.42 1.52 -5.00
CA ARG A 15 -2.37 0.95 -4.14
C ARG A 15 -2.78 -0.30 -3.40
N GLY A 16 -3.94 -0.29 -2.72
CA GLY A 16 -4.40 -1.45 -1.95
C GLY A 16 -4.73 -2.66 -2.85
N TYR A 17 -5.29 -2.41 -4.03
CA TYR A 17 -5.56 -3.47 -5.00
C TYR A 17 -4.27 -4.04 -5.62
N ALA A 18 -3.26 -3.20 -5.89
CA ALA A 18 -1.95 -3.65 -6.30
C ALA A 18 -1.31 -4.57 -5.27
N MET A 19 -1.37 -4.17 -3.99
CA MET A 19 -0.89 -4.98 -2.88
C MET A 19 -1.65 -6.30 -2.76
N LEU A 20 -2.98 -6.26 -2.87
CA LEU A 20 -3.80 -7.47 -2.84
C LEU A 20 -3.40 -8.45 -3.95
N LYS A 21 -3.22 -7.97 -5.18
CA LYS A 21 -2.74 -8.81 -6.31
C LYS A 21 -1.34 -9.35 -6.07
N GLY A 22 -0.43 -8.53 -5.57
CA GLY A 22 0.91 -8.97 -5.21
C GLY A 22 0.88 -10.06 -4.14
N LEU A 23 0.09 -9.88 -3.07
CA LEU A 23 -0.07 -10.86 -2.00
C LEU A 23 -0.59 -12.21 -2.48
N LEU A 24 -1.47 -12.23 -3.46
CA LEU A 24 -2.01 -13.49 -4.05
C LEU A 24 -0.95 -14.31 -4.80
N SER A 25 0.24 -13.76 -5.07
CA SER A 25 1.37 -14.54 -5.59
C SER A 25 2.12 -15.32 -4.50
N VAL A 26 1.92 -14.96 -3.22
CA VAL A 26 2.66 -15.51 -2.07
C VAL A 26 1.73 -16.20 -1.07
N TYR A 27 0.52 -15.66 -0.88
CA TYR A 27 -0.47 -16.13 0.10
C TYR A 27 -1.72 -16.66 -0.59
N THR A 28 -2.44 -17.57 0.08
CA THR A 28 -3.72 -18.05 -0.45
C THR A 28 -4.84 -17.04 -0.19
N PRO A 29 -5.91 -17.02 -1.01
CA PRO A 29 -7.04 -16.10 -0.77
C PRO A 29 -7.67 -16.23 0.63
N SER A 30 -7.60 -17.41 1.25
CA SER A 30 -8.10 -17.66 2.61
C SER A 30 -7.27 -16.99 3.71
N ASP A 31 -6.02 -16.66 3.42
CA ASP A 31 -5.11 -16.01 4.38
C ASP A 31 -5.27 -14.49 4.39
N ILE A 32 -6.05 -13.94 3.47
CA ILE A 32 -6.20 -12.50 3.29
C ILE A 32 -7.65 -12.10 3.56
N ILE A 33 -7.83 -10.96 4.20
CA ILE A 33 -9.13 -10.29 4.35
C ILE A 33 -8.97 -8.81 4.01
N PHE A 34 -9.99 -8.20 3.40
CA PHE A 34 -9.95 -6.77 3.12
C PHE A 34 -11.29 -6.10 3.42
N THR A 35 -11.28 -4.79 3.51
CA THR A 35 -12.50 -3.98 3.62
C THR A 35 -12.36 -2.69 2.82
N CYS A 36 -13.47 -2.16 2.37
CA CYS A 36 -13.58 -0.85 1.76
C CYS A 36 -14.97 -0.26 2.02
N PRO A 37 -15.15 1.07 1.93
CA PRO A 37 -16.46 1.72 2.20
C PRO A 37 -17.55 1.35 1.21
N ASP A 38 -17.20 0.94 -0.01
CA ASP A 38 -18.13 0.57 -1.07
C ASP A 38 -18.29 -0.96 -1.12
N LEU A 39 -19.40 -1.46 -0.57
CA LEU A 39 -19.70 -2.89 -0.50
C LEU A 39 -19.85 -3.55 -1.89
N GLU A 40 -20.37 -2.86 -2.89
CA GLU A 40 -20.48 -3.42 -4.24
C GLU A 40 -19.10 -3.62 -4.87
N LYS A 41 -18.19 -2.69 -4.62
CA LYS A 41 -16.79 -2.84 -5.00
C LYS A 41 -16.11 -3.98 -4.25
N CYS A 42 -16.37 -4.15 -2.96
CA CYS A 42 -15.85 -5.27 -2.18
C CYS A 42 -16.32 -6.61 -2.75
N LYS A 43 -17.61 -6.74 -3.06
CA LYS A 43 -18.17 -7.96 -3.69
C LYS A 43 -17.50 -8.28 -5.01
N ARG A 44 -17.31 -7.28 -5.88
CA ARG A 44 -16.63 -7.44 -7.17
C ARG A 44 -15.19 -7.91 -7.01
N ILE A 45 -14.42 -7.28 -6.14
CA ILE A 45 -13.03 -7.66 -5.86
C ILE A 45 -12.98 -9.08 -5.28
N SER A 46 -13.87 -9.41 -4.35
CA SER A 46 -13.98 -10.77 -3.78
C SER A 46 -14.29 -11.83 -4.84
N GLN A 47 -15.21 -11.54 -5.77
CA GLN A 47 -15.51 -12.44 -6.89
C GLN A 47 -14.32 -12.62 -7.85
N GLU A 48 -13.58 -11.54 -8.12
CA GLU A 48 -12.40 -11.58 -9.02
C GLU A 48 -11.22 -12.32 -8.39
N THR A 49 -10.99 -12.15 -7.09
CA THR A 49 -9.76 -12.60 -6.42
C THR A 49 -9.94 -13.83 -5.54
N GLY A 50 -11.17 -14.18 -5.17
CA GLY A 50 -11.48 -15.21 -4.19
C GLY A 50 -11.21 -14.79 -2.75
N VAL A 51 -10.71 -13.57 -2.50
CA VAL A 51 -10.41 -13.05 -1.17
C VAL A 51 -11.69 -12.58 -0.49
N ARG A 52 -11.87 -12.97 0.77
CA ARG A 52 -13.02 -12.54 1.56
C ARG A 52 -12.94 -11.06 1.94
N TYR A 53 -14.06 -10.39 2.06
CA TYR A 53 -14.13 -9.02 2.58
C TYR A 53 -14.86 -8.97 3.93
N ALA A 54 -14.52 -7.97 4.73
CA ALA A 54 -15.21 -7.62 5.95
C ALA A 54 -16.13 -6.40 5.73
N GLU A 55 -17.23 -6.34 6.47
CA GLU A 55 -18.20 -5.25 6.36
C GLU A 55 -17.74 -3.99 7.11
N SER A 56 -16.74 -4.12 8.00
CA SER A 56 -16.20 -3.00 8.76
C SER A 56 -14.68 -3.07 8.95
N ASN A 57 -14.06 -1.90 9.22
CA ASN A 57 -12.64 -1.83 9.56
C ASN A 57 -12.34 -2.59 10.86
N ALA A 58 -13.25 -2.56 11.83
CA ALA A 58 -13.11 -3.25 13.10
C ALA A 58 -13.08 -4.77 12.91
N GLU A 59 -14.02 -5.31 12.13
CA GLU A 59 -14.05 -6.74 11.80
C GLU A 59 -12.78 -7.16 11.06
N CYS A 60 -12.35 -6.36 10.07
CA CYS A 60 -11.14 -6.62 9.30
C CYS A 60 -9.90 -6.67 10.20
N ALA A 61 -9.71 -5.68 11.07
CA ALA A 61 -8.56 -5.59 11.97
C ALA A 61 -8.55 -6.70 13.05
N ASN A 62 -9.71 -7.04 13.63
CA ASN A 62 -9.82 -8.07 14.67
C ASN A 62 -9.44 -9.47 14.16
N ASN A 63 -9.61 -9.73 12.87
CA ASN A 63 -9.32 -11.01 12.25
C ASN A 63 -7.87 -11.13 11.72
N ALA A 64 -7.00 -10.12 11.96
CA ALA A 64 -5.69 -10.08 11.33
C ALA A 64 -4.54 -9.86 12.30
N GLN A 65 -3.43 -10.55 12.04
CA GLN A 65 -2.15 -10.31 12.69
C GLN A 65 -1.39 -9.14 12.05
N TYR A 66 -1.49 -8.96 10.73
CA TYR A 66 -0.87 -7.86 9.99
C TYR A 66 -1.97 -6.96 9.41
N VAL A 67 -2.10 -5.75 9.92
CA VAL A 67 -3.13 -4.79 9.54
C VAL A 67 -2.54 -3.70 8.65
N VAL A 68 -2.87 -3.73 7.36
CA VAL A 68 -2.39 -2.74 6.39
C VAL A 68 -3.37 -1.59 6.25
N LEU A 69 -2.93 -0.39 6.61
CA LEU A 69 -3.71 0.84 6.52
C LEU A 69 -3.49 1.52 5.17
N ALA A 70 -4.31 1.16 4.18
CA ALA A 70 -4.29 1.71 2.82
C ALA A 70 -5.34 2.82 2.66
N VAL A 71 -5.41 3.75 3.59
CA VAL A 71 -6.37 4.86 3.62
C VAL A 71 -5.70 6.21 3.38
N LYS A 72 -6.49 7.19 2.96
CA LYS A 72 -6.00 8.57 2.80
C LYS A 72 -5.67 9.20 4.16
N PRO A 73 -4.66 10.09 4.24
CA PRO A 73 -4.29 10.77 5.48
C PRO A 73 -5.47 11.47 6.18
N GLN A 74 -6.42 12.03 5.42
CA GLN A 74 -7.57 12.78 5.94
C GLN A 74 -8.53 11.92 6.79
N VAL A 75 -8.65 10.63 6.48
CA VAL A 75 -9.54 9.70 7.21
C VAL A 75 -8.79 8.82 8.21
N TYR A 76 -7.49 9.00 8.30
CA TYR A 76 -6.61 8.13 9.10
C TYR A 76 -7.02 8.06 10.57
N ASN A 77 -7.25 9.21 11.19
CA ASN A 77 -7.65 9.30 12.60
C ASN A 77 -8.99 8.61 12.87
N VAL A 78 -9.93 8.66 11.93
CA VAL A 78 -11.23 7.97 12.06
C VAL A 78 -11.03 6.46 12.02
N VAL A 79 -10.21 5.99 11.10
CA VAL A 79 -9.91 4.55 10.96
C VAL A 79 -9.19 4.03 12.19
N LEU A 80 -8.15 4.72 12.68
CA LEU A 80 -7.43 4.33 13.90
C LEU A 80 -8.36 4.24 15.12
N LYS A 81 -9.26 5.19 15.30
CA LYS A 81 -10.28 5.14 16.38
C LYS A 81 -11.20 3.92 16.25
N ASN A 82 -11.59 3.55 15.03
CA ASN A 82 -12.48 2.41 14.80
C ASN A 82 -11.80 1.06 15.10
N ILE A 83 -10.48 0.96 14.93
CA ILE A 83 -9.74 -0.29 15.15
C ILE A 83 -9.06 -0.37 16.50
N ASN A 84 -8.88 0.75 17.22
CA ASN A 84 -8.10 0.81 18.46
C ASN A 84 -8.57 -0.19 19.53
N ASN A 85 -9.88 -0.38 19.68
CA ASN A 85 -10.45 -1.26 20.71
C ASN A 85 -10.54 -2.74 20.30
N VAL A 86 -10.23 -3.06 19.05
CA VAL A 86 -10.41 -4.40 18.49
C VAL A 86 -9.13 -4.98 17.90
N ILE A 87 -8.13 -4.14 17.69
CA ILE A 87 -6.82 -4.59 17.23
C ILE A 87 -6.15 -5.42 18.32
N ARG A 88 -5.52 -6.52 17.97
CA ARG A 88 -4.87 -7.42 18.91
C ARG A 88 -3.54 -6.81 19.36
N GLU A 89 -3.13 -7.10 20.59
CA GLU A 89 -1.85 -6.63 21.15
C GLU A 89 -0.63 -7.15 20.36
N ASP A 90 -0.76 -8.34 19.75
CA ASP A 90 0.27 -8.96 18.92
C ASP A 90 0.22 -8.54 17.43
N SER A 91 -0.71 -7.66 17.05
CA SER A 91 -0.82 -7.21 15.67
C SER A 91 0.30 -6.27 15.27
N VAL A 92 0.69 -6.38 14.01
CA VAL A 92 1.60 -5.45 13.32
C VAL A 92 0.78 -4.53 12.43
N VAL A 93 0.90 -3.23 12.65
CA VAL A 93 0.23 -2.20 11.84
C VAL A 93 1.17 -1.69 10.76
N ILE A 94 0.80 -1.87 9.51
CA ILE A 94 1.55 -1.41 8.35
C ILE A 94 0.86 -0.19 7.76
N SER A 95 1.50 0.98 7.85
CA SER A 95 1.00 2.24 7.29
C SER A 95 1.64 2.53 5.95
N ILE A 96 0.83 2.77 4.91
CA ILE A 96 1.31 3.24 3.60
C ILE A 96 0.91 4.69 3.30
N ALA A 97 0.43 5.42 4.31
CA ALA A 97 0.01 6.80 4.16
C ALA A 97 1.20 7.76 4.15
N PRO A 98 1.31 8.67 3.16
CA PRO A 98 2.32 9.73 3.21
C PRO A 98 2.05 10.69 4.37
N GLY A 99 3.12 11.14 5.02
CA GLY A 99 3.04 12.18 6.06
C GLY A 99 2.55 11.72 7.43
N ILE A 100 2.20 10.45 7.62
CA ILE A 100 1.83 9.90 8.93
C ILE A 100 3.05 9.21 9.55
N SER A 101 3.48 9.68 10.72
CA SER A 101 4.63 9.12 11.44
C SER A 101 4.24 7.90 12.29
N ILE A 102 5.24 7.10 12.64
CA ILE A 102 5.09 5.97 13.57
C ILE A 102 4.57 6.48 14.92
N ASP A 103 5.11 7.58 15.42
CA ASP A 103 4.68 8.16 16.69
C ASP A 103 3.22 8.63 16.66
N ASN A 104 2.75 9.18 15.54
CA ASN A 104 1.35 9.56 15.38
C ASN A 104 0.41 8.35 15.49
N ILE A 105 0.81 7.21 14.91
CA ILE A 105 0.03 5.97 14.99
C ILE A 105 0.06 5.42 16.41
N LYS A 106 1.23 5.37 17.04
CA LYS A 106 1.41 4.91 18.42
C LYS A 106 0.65 5.76 19.42
N SER A 107 0.54 7.06 19.21
CA SER A 107 -0.24 7.95 20.08
C SER A 107 -1.74 7.61 20.12
N GLN A 108 -2.27 6.97 19.09
CA GLN A 108 -3.68 6.60 18.96
C GLN A 108 -3.96 5.13 19.27
N LEU A 109 -3.04 4.23 18.96
CA LEU A 109 -3.20 2.78 19.20
C LEU A 109 -2.52 2.30 20.50
N GLY A 110 -1.73 3.16 21.16
CA GLY A 110 -0.94 2.83 22.33
C GLY A 110 0.57 2.78 22.03
N ILE A 111 1.36 3.14 23.04
CA ILE A 111 2.82 3.27 22.93
C ILE A 111 3.52 1.97 22.51
N ASN A 112 2.93 0.82 22.87
CA ASN A 112 3.46 -0.50 22.59
C ASN A 112 3.02 -1.02 21.19
N ALA A 113 2.21 -0.27 20.43
CA ALA A 113 1.80 -0.68 19.09
C ALA A 113 3.02 -0.91 18.19
N ARG A 114 3.03 -2.04 17.50
CA ARG A 114 4.09 -2.42 16.57
C ARG A 114 3.76 -1.89 15.19
N VAL A 115 4.49 -0.87 14.76
CA VAL A 115 4.17 -0.11 13.57
C VAL A 115 5.30 -0.19 12.55
N VAL A 116 4.93 -0.52 11.31
CA VAL A 116 5.78 -0.46 10.12
C VAL A 116 5.26 0.68 9.24
N ARG A 117 6.12 1.63 8.93
CA ARG A 117 5.81 2.68 7.98
C ARG A 117 6.42 2.35 6.63
N ALA A 118 5.60 2.40 5.59
CA ALA A 118 6.03 2.06 4.23
C ALA A 118 5.55 3.10 3.22
N MET A 119 6.28 3.24 2.14
CA MET A 119 5.95 4.12 1.02
C MET A 119 6.17 3.39 -0.30
N PRO A 120 5.17 2.66 -0.79
CA PRO A 120 5.18 2.07 -2.11
C PRO A 120 4.96 3.14 -3.19
N ASN A 121 5.40 2.85 -4.42
CA ASN A 121 5.17 3.70 -5.58
C ASN A 121 4.23 3.04 -6.60
N THR A 122 3.84 3.78 -7.64
CA THR A 122 2.86 3.36 -8.66
C THR A 122 3.24 2.08 -9.43
N PRO A 123 4.51 1.81 -9.79
CA PRO A 123 4.88 0.57 -10.48
C PRO A 123 4.59 -0.73 -9.72
N ALA A 124 4.25 -0.66 -8.42
CA ALA A 124 3.74 -1.80 -7.65
C ALA A 124 2.51 -2.47 -8.29
N LEU A 125 1.73 -1.72 -9.12
CA LEU A 125 0.59 -2.26 -9.88
C LEU A 125 0.97 -3.38 -10.86
N VAL A 126 2.21 -3.37 -11.32
CA VAL A 126 2.75 -4.34 -12.28
C VAL A 126 3.87 -5.19 -11.68
N GLY A 127 4.02 -5.21 -10.36
CA GLY A 127 5.04 -6.00 -9.66
C GLY A 127 6.45 -5.38 -9.68
N GLU A 128 6.62 -4.19 -10.24
CA GLU A 128 7.92 -3.50 -10.38
C GLU A 128 8.03 -2.29 -9.43
N GLY A 129 7.34 -2.37 -8.29
CA GLY A 129 7.36 -1.33 -7.27
C GLY A 129 8.72 -1.18 -6.60
N MET A 130 8.95 0.01 -6.03
CA MET A 130 10.01 0.24 -5.06
C MET A 130 9.36 0.78 -3.79
N THR A 131 9.51 0.06 -2.69
CA THR A 131 8.91 0.43 -1.40
C THR A 131 9.98 0.82 -0.40
N GLY A 132 9.95 2.05 0.09
CA GLY A 132 10.71 2.46 1.27
C GLY A 132 10.01 1.97 2.53
N VAL A 133 10.75 1.32 3.44
CA VAL A 133 10.21 0.75 4.68
C VAL A 133 11.02 1.21 5.88
N ALA A 134 10.32 1.68 6.91
CA ALA A 134 10.91 2.12 8.18
C ALA A 134 10.16 1.50 9.36
N TYR A 135 10.88 0.86 10.26
CA TYR A 135 10.39 0.36 11.55
C TYR A 135 11.56 0.10 12.48
N ASP A 136 11.29 0.02 13.76
CA ASP A 136 12.27 -0.36 14.77
C ASP A 136 12.43 -1.88 14.79
N LYS A 137 13.54 -2.36 14.24
CA LYS A 137 13.83 -3.81 14.08
C LYS A 137 13.88 -4.58 15.39
N GLU A 138 14.19 -3.93 16.50
CA GLU A 138 14.31 -4.57 17.81
C GLU A 138 12.95 -5.01 18.36
N ASN A 139 11.87 -4.37 17.91
CA ASN A 139 10.50 -4.67 18.32
C ASN A 139 9.84 -5.82 17.52
N PHE A 140 10.59 -6.47 16.61
CA PHE A 140 10.06 -7.51 15.73
C PHE A 140 10.92 -8.77 15.79
N SER A 141 10.28 -9.93 15.87
CA SER A 141 10.96 -11.22 15.78
C SER A 141 11.56 -11.45 14.39
N PHE A 142 12.41 -12.45 14.27
CA PHE A 142 12.97 -12.82 12.96
C PHE A 142 11.88 -13.23 11.97
N GLU A 143 10.94 -14.06 12.42
CA GLU A 143 9.81 -14.55 11.61
C GLU A 143 8.91 -13.41 11.14
N GLU A 144 8.63 -12.43 12.01
CA GLU A 144 7.83 -11.26 11.65
C GLU A 144 8.53 -10.39 10.60
N ARG A 145 9.84 -10.24 10.69
CA ARG A 145 10.63 -9.53 9.68
C ARG A 145 10.61 -10.25 8.32
N GLU A 146 10.70 -11.58 8.31
CA GLU A 146 10.55 -12.36 7.08
C GLU A 146 9.16 -12.20 6.44
N VAL A 147 8.09 -12.15 7.26
CA VAL A 147 6.74 -11.87 6.76
C VAL A 147 6.63 -10.47 6.17
N ILE A 148 7.20 -9.45 6.84
CA ILE A 148 7.23 -8.07 6.34
C ILE A 148 8.02 -8.00 5.02
N ASP A 149 9.16 -8.67 4.93
CA ASP A 149 9.97 -8.76 3.71
C ASP A 149 9.19 -9.44 2.58
N SER A 150 8.60 -10.59 2.84
CA SER A 150 7.78 -11.32 1.87
C SER A 150 6.59 -10.49 1.39
N PHE A 151 5.92 -9.80 2.32
CA PHE A 151 4.80 -8.92 2.02
C PHE A 151 5.19 -7.83 0.99
N PHE A 152 6.25 -7.08 1.25
CA PHE A 152 6.64 -5.99 0.37
C PHE A 152 7.30 -6.46 -0.93
N ASN A 153 8.04 -7.57 -0.91
CA ASN A 153 8.64 -8.16 -2.11
C ASN A 153 7.60 -8.79 -3.04
N SER A 154 6.38 -9.05 -2.60
CA SER A 154 5.30 -9.58 -3.44
C SER A 154 4.84 -8.63 -4.55
N PHE A 155 5.14 -7.33 -4.46
CA PHE A 155 4.77 -6.33 -5.46
C PHE A 155 5.91 -5.39 -5.89
N GLY A 156 7.18 -5.81 -5.64
CA GLY A 156 8.36 -5.07 -6.09
C GLY A 156 9.56 -5.27 -5.18
N LYS A 157 10.45 -4.29 -5.17
CA LYS A 157 11.68 -4.29 -4.35
C LYS A 157 11.51 -3.45 -3.10
N VAL A 158 12.28 -3.76 -2.07
CA VAL A 158 12.26 -3.09 -0.76
C VAL A 158 13.59 -2.38 -0.50
N VAL A 159 13.52 -1.21 0.10
CA VAL A 159 14.67 -0.53 0.70
C VAL A 159 14.33 -0.13 2.14
N TYR A 160 15.17 -0.56 3.06
CA TYR A 160 15.04 -0.20 4.46
C TYR A 160 15.73 1.14 4.73
N VAL A 161 15.00 2.06 5.33
CA VAL A 161 15.46 3.41 5.65
C VAL A 161 15.09 3.77 7.08
N SER A 162 15.74 4.78 7.64
CA SER A 162 15.26 5.38 8.88
C SER A 162 14.02 6.25 8.64
N GLU A 163 13.19 6.42 9.66
CA GLU A 163 11.92 7.14 9.50
C GLU A 163 12.10 8.59 9.04
N ASN A 164 13.17 9.25 9.45
CA ASN A 164 13.50 10.62 9.02
C ASN A 164 13.80 10.72 7.51
N GLN A 165 14.21 9.64 6.86
CA GLN A 165 14.45 9.56 5.42
C GLN A 165 13.19 9.31 4.60
N MET A 166 12.06 8.97 5.21
CA MET A 166 10.82 8.66 4.49
C MET A 166 10.31 9.81 3.61
N ASN A 167 10.58 11.07 3.98
CA ASN A 167 10.23 12.23 3.14
C ASN A 167 11.05 12.26 1.84
N ALA A 168 12.33 11.86 1.89
CA ALA A 168 13.15 11.72 0.69
C ALA A 168 12.63 10.59 -0.22
N ILE A 169 12.17 9.46 0.36
CA ILE A 169 11.52 8.38 -0.38
C ILE A 169 10.26 8.87 -1.10
N VAL A 170 9.42 9.68 -0.45
CA VAL A 170 8.23 10.27 -1.09
C VAL A 170 8.63 11.10 -2.31
N CYS A 171 9.66 11.94 -2.20
CA CYS A 171 10.13 12.77 -3.32
C CYS A 171 10.77 11.93 -4.43
N ALA A 172 11.70 11.04 -4.08
CA ALA A 172 12.51 10.30 -5.05
C ALA A 172 11.75 9.14 -5.73
N SER A 173 10.88 8.44 -5.02
CA SER A 173 10.20 7.23 -5.50
C SER A 173 8.70 7.42 -5.67
N GLY A 174 8.05 8.12 -4.74
CA GLY A 174 6.59 8.31 -4.78
C GLY A 174 6.12 9.26 -5.86
N SER A 175 6.87 10.35 -6.13
CA SER A 175 6.52 11.39 -7.10
C SER A 175 7.16 11.19 -8.47
N SER A 176 8.34 10.57 -8.55
CA SER A 176 9.11 10.42 -9.80
C SER A 176 8.37 9.73 -10.95
N PRO A 177 7.52 8.71 -10.75
CA PRO A 177 6.78 8.10 -11.86
C PRO A 177 5.95 9.10 -12.64
N ALA A 178 5.36 10.11 -12.00
CA ALA A 178 4.59 11.14 -12.68
C ALA A 178 5.48 11.98 -13.62
N TYR A 179 6.68 12.34 -13.20
CA TYR A 179 7.63 13.09 -14.04
C TYR A 179 8.13 12.27 -15.22
N VAL A 180 8.36 10.97 -15.02
CA VAL A 180 8.75 10.05 -16.11
C VAL A 180 7.63 9.96 -17.14
N TYR A 181 6.38 9.85 -16.74
CA TYR A 181 5.24 9.84 -17.66
C TYR A 181 5.13 11.16 -18.45
N MET A 182 5.28 12.32 -17.79
CA MET A 182 5.29 13.62 -18.48
C MET A 182 6.44 13.72 -19.49
N PHE A 183 7.62 13.18 -19.15
CA PHE A 183 8.76 13.15 -20.07
C PHE A 183 8.51 12.27 -21.29
N ILE A 184 7.95 11.07 -21.09
CA ILE A 184 7.57 10.17 -22.19
C ILE A 184 6.51 10.81 -23.08
N GLU A 185 5.50 11.45 -22.50
CA GLU A 185 4.45 12.16 -23.24
C GLU A 185 5.03 13.29 -24.10
N ALA A 186 5.94 14.09 -23.54
CA ALA A 186 6.63 15.14 -24.27
C ALA A 186 7.46 14.59 -25.44
N LEU A 187 8.20 13.50 -25.25
CA LEU A 187 8.95 12.82 -26.33
C LEU A 187 8.01 12.31 -27.43
N ALA A 188 6.89 11.70 -27.06
CA ALA A 188 5.91 11.22 -28.02
C ALA A 188 5.31 12.37 -28.85
N ALA A 189 4.98 13.50 -28.22
CA ALA A 189 4.47 14.69 -28.91
C ALA A 189 5.48 15.26 -29.91
N VAL A 190 6.76 15.36 -29.52
CA VAL A 190 7.85 15.81 -30.41
C VAL A 190 8.02 14.85 -31.59
N SER A 191 8.06 13.53 -31.32
CA SER A 191 8.19 12.51 -32.35
C SER A 191 7.05 12.56 -33.37
N TYR A 192 5.81 12.69 -32.90
CA TYR A 192 4.63 12.84 -33.77
C TYR A 192 4.75 14.06 -34.68
N THR A 193 5.12 15.21 -34.10
CA THR A 193 5.23 16.49 -34.87
C THR A 193 6.34 16.45 -35.92
N HIS A 194 7.48 15.82 -35.62
CA HIS A 194 8.66 15.90 -36.49
C HIS A 194 8.85 14.68 -37.42
N LEU A 195 8.31 13.52 -37.08
CA LEU A 195 8.51 12.28 -37.84
C LEU A 195 7.32 11.92 -38.76
N THR A 196 6.10 12.42 -38.47
CA THR A 196 4.91 12.11 -39.31
C THR A 196 4.57 13.18 -40.34
N LEU A 197 5.14 14.37 -40.26
CA LEU A 197 4.94 15.45 -41.23
C LEU A 197 5.32 15.11 -42.71
N PRO A 198 6.36 14.32 -43.01
CA PRO A 198 6.68 13.97 -44.41
C PRO A 198 5.61 13.14 -45.12
N THR A 199 4.76 12.42 -44.35
CA THR A 199 3.74 11.54 -44.95
C THR A 199 2.53 12.32 -45.51
N ILE A 200 2.30 13.55 -45.05
CA ILE A 200 1.19 14.41 -45.52
C ILE A 200 1.51 15.12 -46.84
N LEU A 201 2.79 15.19 -47.23
CA LEU A 201 3.24 15.83 -48.45
C LEU A 201 3.29 14.89 -49.69
N LEU A 202 2.84 13.66 -49.54
CA LEU A 202 2.82 12.64 -50.59
C LEU A 202 1.42 12.31 -51.12
N VAL A 203 0.44 13.21 -50.92
CA VAL A 203 -0.91 13.09 -51.49
C VAL A 203 -1.13 14.22 -52.49
#